data_9c35c47922d11f709b054b1b17796164
#
_entry.id   9c35c47922d11f709b054b1b17796164
#
_cell.length_a   1.000
_cell.length_b   1.000
_cell.length_c   1.000
_cell.angle_alpha   90.00
_cell.angle_beta   90.00
_cell.angle_gamma   90.00
#
_symmetry.space_group_name_H-M   'P 1'
#
loop_
_entity.id
_entity.type
_entity.pdbx_description
1 polymer ?
#
loop_
_entity_poly.entity_id
_entity_poly.type
_entity_poly.pdbx_seq_one_letter_code
_entity_poly.pdbx_strand_id
1 'polypeptide(L)'
;MKICGVKFKDTGKLYYFKYDNLDLKNKLTVVVETEKGEQFAKVYELDVPETKNINIEEMKSVIRISTKKDYNNYLTNLKDAKIALDYARESVKKANLDMKLLDATYTLDRKQLMFNFIADERIDFRDVVKEIAAKYKTRIELHQIGVRDKSKEIGGLGQCGRPLCCASFLNGIDTISISMAKNQNIALNPNKINGACGRLLCCLSYEDDTYSELKKDLPKVGDIINKDGISGKVISVDVIKKTYRIETKDKEIIELS
;
A
#
# COMPACT_ATOMS: atom_id res chain seq x y z
N MET A 1 -28.00 3.58 -10.89
CA MET A 1 -26.80 2.81 -10.51
C MET A 1 -26.09 3.58 -9.40
N LYS A 2 -25.75 2.95 -8.30
CA LYS A 2 -25.02 3.55 -7.18
C LYS A 2 -23.70 2.83 -6.96
N ILE A 3 -22.73 3.50 -6.38
CA ILE A 3 -21.39 2.95 -6.12
C ILE A 3 -21.15 2.95 -4.61
N CYS A 4 -20.63 1.83 -4.10
CA CYS A 4 -20.18 1.72 -2.71
C CYS A 4 -18.73 1.28 -2.63
N GLY A 5 -18.04 1.74 -1.60
CA GLY A 5 -16.72 1.31 -1.22
C GLY A 5 -16.78 0.22 -0.15
N VAL A 6 -16.17 -0.92 -0.43
CA VAL A 6 -16.10 -2.05 0.51
C VAL A 6 -14.66 -2.43 0.84
N LYS A 7 -14.48 -3.07 2.00
CA LYS A 7 -13.22 -3.68 2.39
C LYS A 7 -13.41 -5.17 2.69
N PHE A 8 -12.42 -5.96 2.29
CA PHE A 8 -12.37 -7.40 2.59
C PHE A 8 -11.71 -7.69 3.96
N LYS A 9 -10.85 -6.78 4.42
CA LYS A 9 -10.22 -6.79 5.75
C LYS A 9 -10.33 -5.37 6.32
N ASP A 10 -10.43 -5.21 7.65
CA ASP A 10 -10.61 -3.89 8.28
C ASP A 10 -9.46 -2.91 7.96
N THR A 11 -8.23 -3.40 7.82
CA THR A 11 -7.04 -2.62 7.43
C THR A 11 -6.75 -2.63 5.92
N GLY A 12 -7.64 -3.23 5.11
CA GLY A 12 -7.44 -3.43 3.68
C GLY A 12 -7.68 -2.19 2.82
N LYS A 13 -7.31 -2.31 1.53
CA LYS A 13 -7.64 -1.32 0.50
C LYS A 13 -9.16 -1.24 0.32
N LEU A 14 -9.65 -0.05 0.01
CA LEU A 14 -11.04 0.18 -0.37
C LEU A 14 -11.21 -0.21 -1.84
N TYR A 15 -12.24 -1.01 -2.13
CA TYR A 15 -12.61 -1.43 -3.47
C TYR A 15 -14.02 -0.95 -3.78
N TYR A 16 -14.26 -0.53 -5.01
CA TYR A 16 -15.54 0.03 -5.43
C TYR A 16 -16.36 -1.00 -6.19
N PHE A 17 -17.65 -1.08 -5.85
CA PHE A 17 -18.62 -1.97 -6.47
C PHE A 17 -19.91 -1.22 -6.79
N LYS A 18 -20.53 -1.58 -7.91
CA LYS A 18 -21.85 -1.08 -8.24
C LYS A 18 -22.94 -1.85 -7.49
N TYR A 19 -24.03 -1.17 -7.15
CA TYR A 19 -25.20 -1.81 -6.57
C TYR A 19 -26.48 -1.12 -7.03
N ASP A 20 -27.54 -1.91 -7.13
CA ASP A 20 -28.89 -1.44 -7.46
C ASP A 20 -29.88 -2.14 -6.54
N ASN A 21 -30.96 -1.47 -6.17
CA ASN A 21 -32.08 -2.00 -5.38
C ASN A 21 -31.72 -2.68 -4.03
N LEU A 22 -30.57 -2.33 -3.45
CA LEU A 22 -30.16 -2.80 -2.14
C LEU A 22 -30.15 -1.64 -1.14
N ASP A 23 -30.81 -1.81 0.02
CA ASP A 23 -30.73 -0.83 1.13
C ASP A 23 -29.41 -1.05 1.91
N LEU A 24 -28.31 -0.53 1.36
CA LEU A 24 -27.00 -0.63 1.99
C LEU A 24 -26.83 0.46 3.04
N LYS A 25 -26.16 0.09 4.14
CA LYS A 25 -25.77 1.01 5.22
C LYS A 25 -24.29 0.85 5.50
N ASN A 26 -23.66 1.91 6.01
CA ASN A 26 -22.26 1.84 6.46
C ASN A 26 -22.10 0.74 7.51
N LYS A 27 -20.98 0.02 7.43
CA LYS A 27 -20.64 -1.14 8.26
C LYS A 27 -21.49 -2.40 8.01
N LEU A 28 -22.45 -2.37 7.08
CA LEU A 28 -23.18 -3.57 6.68
C LEU A 28 -22.24 -4.53 5.95
N THR A 29 -22.49 -5.83 6.11
CA THR A 29 -21.73 -6.86 5.42
C THR A 29 -22.47 -7.34 4.17
N VAL A 30 -21.74 -7.53 3.10
CA VAL A 30 -22.26 -7.86 1.76
C VAL A 30 -21.46 -9.00 1.13
N VAL A 31 -22.08 -9.65 0.18
CA VAL A 31 -21.40 -10.59 -0.74
C VAL A 31 -21.22 -9.86 -2.07
N VAL A 32 -19.98 -9.80 -2.53
CA VAL A 32 -19.60 -9.13 -3.77
C VAL A 32 -19.04 -10.13 -4.77
N GLU A 33 -19.28 -9.85 -6.05
CA GLU A 33 -18.65 -10.58 -7.14
C GLU A 33 -17.25 -10.04 -7.39
N THR A 34 -16.26 -10.92 -7.49
CA THR A 34 -14.90 -10.57 -7.88
C THR A 34 -14.42 -11.47 -9.01
N GLU A 35 -13.32 -11.13 -9.67
CA GLU A 35 -12.69 -12.02 -10.67
C GLU A 35 -12.33 -13.39 -10.10
N LYS A 36 -12.17 -13.47 -8.78
CA LYS A 36 -11.79 -14.68 -8.05
C LYS A 36 -13.00 -15.47 -7.52
N GLY A 37 -14.21 -14.96 -7.70
CA GLY A 37 -15.45 -15.54 -7.19
C GLY A 37 -16.15 -14.66 -6.14
N GLU A 38 -17.13 -15.23 -5.46
CA GLU A 38 -17.87 -14.54 -4.42
C GLU A 38 -17.01 -14.31 -3.18
N GLN A 39 -17.03 -13.07 -2.67
CA GLN A 39 -16.29 -12.72 -1.47
C GLN A 39 -17.16 -11.96 -0.47
N PHE A 40 -16.88 -12.20 0.81
CA PHE A 40 -17.50 -11.49 1.91
C PHE A 40 -16.77 -10.17 2.15
N ALA A 41 -17.50 -9.07 2.21
CA ALA A 41 -16.94 -7.75 2.38
C ALA A 41 -17.80 -6.89 3.30
N LYS A 42 -17.23 -5.79 3.81
CA LYS A 42 -17.91 -4.82 4.67
C LYS A 42 -17.96 -3.47 3.98
N VAL A 43 -19.14 -2.84 3.98
CA VAL A 43 -19.36 -1.51 3.41
C VAL A 43 -18.75 -0.44 4.31
N TYR A 44 -17.94 0.43 3.71
CA TYR A 44 -17.29 1.56 4.38
C TYR A 44 -17.73 2.91 3.84
N GLU A 45 -18.06 2.98 2.56
CA GLU A 45 -18.42 4.23 1.89
C GLU A 45 -19.64 3.99 1.01
N LEU A 46 -20.60 4.88 1.03
CA LEU A 46 -21.82 4.83 0.21
C LEU A 46 -21.88 6.04 -0.72
N ASP A 47 -22.62 5.88 -1.82
CA ASP A 47 -22.90 6.95 -2.78
C ASP A 47 -21.64 7.70 -3.23
N VAL A 48 -20.58 6.92 -3.58
CA VAL A 48 -19.31 7.46 -4.07
C VAL A 48 -19.54 8.18 -5.39
N PRO A 49 -19.13 9.46 -5.53
CA PRO A 49 -19.31 10.20 -6.77
C PRO A 49 -18.48 9.60 -7.92
N GLU A 50 -19.03 9.59 -9.11
CA GLU A 50 -18.41 9.04 -10.34
C GLU A 50 -17.12 9.79 -10.77
N THR A 51 -16.84 10.94 -10.18
CA THR A 51 -15.68 11.79 -10.49
C THR A 51 -14.32 11.24 -10.00
N LYS A 52 -14.33 10.22 -9.15
CA LYS A 52 -13.09 9.49 -8.81
C LYS A 52 -12.75 8.58 -10.00
N ASN A 53 -11.69 8.82 -10.76
CA ASN A 53 -11.12 8.03 -11.87
C ASN A 53 -11.40 6.51 -11.78
N ILE A 54 -12.67 6.12 -11.82
CA ILE A 54 -13.16 4.76 -11.60
C ILE A 54 -13.70 4.27 -12.94
N ASN A 55 -13.14 3.19 -13.47
CA ASN A 55 -13.67 2.57 -14.70
C ASN A 55 -14.98 1.83 -14.39
N ILE A 56 -16.10 2.50 -14.64
CA ILE A 56 -17.45 2.03 -14.29
C ILE A 56 -17.87 0.82 -15.13
N GLU A 57 -17.40 0.72 -16.38
CA GLU A 57 -17.79 -0.37 -17.31
C GLU A 57 -17.32 -1.74 -16.82
N GLU A 58 -16.12 -1.82 -16.25
CA GLU A 58 -15.54 -3.07 -15.73
C GLU A 58 -15.88 -3.34 -14.26
N MET A 59 -16.63 -2.44 -13.61
CA MET A 59 -16.90 -2.55 -12.19
C MET A 59 -17.85 -3.71 -11.89
N LYS A 60 -17.42 -4.61 -11.02
CA LYS A 60 -18.22 -5.72 -10.50
C LYS A 60 -19.31 -5.22 -9.54
N SER A 61 -20.29 -6.09 -9.25
CA SER A 61 -21.48 -5.72 -8.48
C SER A 61 -21.50 -6.33 -7.08
N VAL A 62 -22.24 -5.67 -6.19
CA VAL A 62 -22.70 -6.28 -4.94
C VAL A 62 -23.82 -7.24 -5.30
N ILE A 63 -23.67 -8.53 -4.98
CA ILE A 63 -24.64 -9.56 -5.29
C ILE A 63 -25.85 -9.43 -4.34
N ARG A 64 -25.57 -9.31 -3.03
CA ARG A 64 -26.61 -9.26 -1.98
C ARG A 64 -26.04 -8.82 -0.63
N ILE A 65 -26.92 -8.44 0.26
CA ILE A 65 -26.62 -8.29 1.67
C ILE A 65 -26.30 -9.68 2.24
N SER A 66 -25.29 -9.78 3.10
CA SER A 66 -24.90 -11.06 3.69
C SER A 66 -25.93 -11.56 4.70
N THR A 67 -26.12 -12.88 4.73
CA THR A 67 -26.95 -13.59 5.69
C THR A 67 -26.14 -14.08 6.89
N LYS A 68 -26.77 -14.51 7.95
CA LYS A 68 -26.10 -15.22 9.07
C LYS A 68 -25.34 -16.48 8.60
N LYS A 69 -25.87 -17.16 7.58
CA LYS A 69 -25.20 -18.32 6.97
C LYS A 69 -23.90 -17.93 6.29
N ASP A 70 -23.91 -16.81 5.55
CA ASP A 70 -22.69 -16.30 4.89
C ASP A 70 -21.63 -15.92 5.91
N TYR A 71 -22.03 -15.28 6.97
CA TYR A 71 -21.11 -14.92 8.06
C TYR A 71 -20.50 -16.17 8.73
N ASN A 72 -21.31 -17.19 9.00
CA ASN A 72 -20.81 -18.45 9.56
C ASN A 72 -19.86 -19.16 8.58
N ASN A 73 -20.21 -19.19 7.29
CA ASN A 73 -19.33 -19.74 6.24
C ASN A 73 -18.00 -18.97 6.18
N TYR A 74 -18.05 -17.64 6.25
CA TYR A 74 -16.86 -16.80 6.29
C TYR A 74 -15.96 -17.14 7.50
N LEU A 75 -16.53 -17.28 8.69
CA LEU A 75 -15.78 -17.65 9.89
C LEU A 75 -15.17 -19.05 9.78
N THR A 76 -15.89 -20.00 9.19
CA THR A 76 -15.37 -21.35 8.94
C THR A 76 -14.23 -21.31 7.92
N ASN A 77 -14.39 -20.55 6.84
CA ASN A 77 -13.37 -20.36 5.82
C ASN A 77 -12.09 -19.73 6.39
N LEU A 78 -12.20 -18.78 7.34
CA LEU A 78 -11.04 -18.20 8.01
C LEU A 78 -10.27 -19.25 8.84
N LYS A 79 -10.97 -20.14 9.56
CA LYS A 79 -10.33 -21.21 10.35
C LYS A 79 -9.65 -22.23 9.43
N ASP A 80 -10.36 -22.68 8.40
CA ASP A 80 -9.85 -23.68 7.46
C ASP A 80 -8.68 -23.12 6.63
N ALA A 81 -8.73 -21.83 6.26
CA ALA A 81 -7.63 -21.15 5.57
C ALA A 81 -6.35 -21.14 6.40
N LYS A 82 -6.47 -20.95 7.73
CA LYS A 82 -5.31 -21.00 8.63
C LYS A 82 -4.68 -22.38 8.67
N ILE A 83 -5.49 -23.42 8.75
CA ILE A 83 -5.03 -24.82 8.71
C ILE A 83 -4.36 -25.11 7.36
N ALA A 84 -4.96 -24.63 6.26
CA ALA A 84 -4.41 -24.81 4.92
C ALA A 84 -3.07 -24.06 4.76
N LEU A 85 -2.93 -22.88 5.36
CA LEU A 85 -1.70 -22.11 5.34
C LEU A 85 -0.56 -22.86 6.04
N ASP A 86 -0.82 -23.44 7.22
CA ASP A 86 0.20 -24.15 7.96
C ASP A 86 0.65 -25.42 7.20
N TYR A 87 -0.28 -26.16 6.60
CA TYR A 87 0.05 -27.26 5.71
C TYR A 87 0.88 -26.82 4.49
N ALA A 88 0.46 -25.74 3.82
CA ALA A 88 1.17 -25.23 2.66
C ALA A 88 2.60 -24.79 3.01
N ARG A 89 2.81 -24.21 4.21
CA ARG A 89 4.15 -23.85 4.73
C ARG A 89 5.04 -25.09 4.89
N GLU A 90 4.49 -26.19 5.38
CA GLU A 90 5.22 -27.45 5.48
C GLU A 90 5.59 -28.01 4.10
N SER A 91 4.67 -27.97 3.13
CA SER A 91 4.93 -28.41 1.75
C SER A 91 6.01 -27.55 1.06
N VAL A 92 5.96 -26.22 1.22
CA VAL A 92 7.00 -25.31 0.73
C VAL A 92 8.36 -25.61 1.36
N LYS A 93 8.40 -25.88 2.66
CA LYS A 93 9.64 -26.26 3.37
C LYS A 93 10.20 -27.60 2.89
N LYS A 94 9.34 -28.62 2.68
CA LYS A 94 9.74 -29.93 2.14
C LYS A 94 10.29 -29.82 0.72
N ALA A 95 9.69 -28.96 -0.10
CA ALA A 95 10.14 -28.68 -1.46
C ALA A 95 11.40 -27.77 -1.54
N ASN A 96 11.91 -27.30 -0.39
CA ASN A 96 13.06 -26.42 -0.27
C ASN A 96 12.97 -25.14 -1.15
N LEU A 97 11.75 -24.55 -1.22
CA LEU A 97 11.50 -23.33 -2.00
C LEU A 97 11.80 -22.08 -1.14
N ASP A 98 12.56 -21.13 -1.70
CA ASP A 98 12.88 -19.86 -1.05
C ASP A 98 11.72 -18.86 -1.19
N MET A 99 10.60 -19.20 -0.57
CA MET A 99 9.40 -18.37 -0.52
C MET A 99 8.77 -18.43 0.86
N LYS A 100 8.12 -17.34 1.24
CA LYS A 100 7.41 -17.24 2.52
C LYS A 100 5.93 -17.00 2.30
N LEU A 101 5.10 -17.99 2.63
CA LEU A 101 3.65 -17.85 2.65
C LEU A 101 3.23 -16.99 3.83
N LEU A 102 2.41 -15.99 3.57
CA LEU A 102 1.97 -14.99 4.56
C LEU A 102 0.58 -15.31 5.08
N ASP A 103 -0.39 -15.38 4.20
CA ASP A 103 -1.77 -15.69 4.51
C ASP A 103 -2.41 -16.60 3.47
N ALA A 104 -3.59 -17.12 3.82
CA ALA A 104 -4.46 -17.87 2.93
C ALA A 104 -5.89 -17.36 3.06
N THR A 105 -6.65 -17.38 1.97
CA THR A 105 -8.04 -16.94 1.94
C THR A 105 -8.87 -17.82 1.01
N TYR A 106 -9.99 -18.35 1.49
CA TYR A 106 -11.00 -18.99 0.65
C TYR A 106 -11.96 -17.94 0.07
N THR A 107 -12.43 -18.19 -1.15
CA THR A 107 -13.66 -17.54 -1.64
C THR A 107 -14.85 -18.02 -0.79
N LEU A 108 -15.94 -17.22 -0.73
CA LEU A 108 -17.10 -17.58 0.10
C LEU A 108 -17.74 -18.91 -0.34
N ASP A 109 -17.74 -19.15 -1.64
CA ASP A 109 -18.24 -20.39 -2.28
C ASP A 109 -17.24 -21.57 -2.23
N ARG A 110 -16.06 -21.38 -1.65
CA ARG A 110 -14.97 -22.36 -1.53
C ARG A 110 -14.44 -22.92 -2.87
N LYS A 111 -14.71 -22.27 -3.99
CA LYS A 111 -14.21 -22.72 -5.28
C LYS A 111 -12.71 -22.44 -5.45
N GLN A 112 -12.19 -21.46 -4.72
CA GLN A 112 -10.79 -21.05 -4.81
C GLN A 112 -10.17 -20.83 -3.44
N LEU A 113 -8.93 -21.28 -3.28
CA LEU A 113 -8.06 -21.01 -2.14
C LEU A 113 -6.82 -20.26 -2.61
N MET A 114 -6.67 -19.05 -2.14
CA MET A 114 -5.58 -18.15 -2.49
C MET A 114 -4.56 -18.10 -1.38
N PHE A 115 -3.26 -18.14 -1.74
CA PHE A 115 -2.15 -17.91 -0.82
C PHE A 115 -1.37 -16.68 -1.26
N ASN A 116 -1.16 -15.76 -0.36
CA ASN A 116 -0.24 -14.66 -0.58
C ASN A 116 1.16 -15.03 -0.12
N PHE A 117 2.16 -14.76 -0.95
CA PHE A 117 3.54 -15.05 -0.64
C PHE A 117 4.49 -13.91 -1.03
N ILE A 118 5.68 -13.92 -0.45
CA ILE A 118 6.81 -13.11 -0.87
C ILE A 118 7.96 -14.03 -1.27
N ALA A 119 8.69 -13.61 -2.28
CA ALA A 119 9.94 -14.21 -2.72
C ALA A 119 10.81 -13.13 -3.35
N ASP A 120 12.12 -13.27 -3.25
CA ASP A 120 13.07 -12.32 -3.82
C ASP A 120 13.26 -12.58 -5.33
N GLU A 121 13.19 -13.86 -5.74
CA GLU A 121 13.33 -14.30 -7.12
C GLU A 121 12.09 -15.03 -7.61
N ARG A 122 12.09 -15.37 -8.91
CA ARG A 122 11.03 -16.17 -9.52
C ARG A 122 11.17 -17.62 -9.10
N ILE A 123 10.12 -18.19 -8.51
CA ILE A 123 10.09 -19.54 -7.97
C ILE A 123 9.18 -20.43 -8.80
N ASP A 124 9.59 -21.67 -9.01
CA ASP A 124 8.73 -22.71 -9.58
C ASP A 124 8.03 -23.48 -8.44
N PHE A 125 6.77 -23.18 -8.24
CA PHE A 125 5.91 -23.76 -7.19
C PHE A 125 4.88 -24.74 -7.73
N ARG A 126 5.00 -25.21 -9.00
CA ARG A 126 3.97 -26.05 -9.65
C ARG A 126 3.65 -27.33 -8.91
N ASP A 127 4.66 -28.01 -8.37
CA ASP A 127 4.46 -29.28 -7.69
C ASP A 127 3.82 -29.09 -6.31
N VAL A 128 4.19 -28.03 -5.58
CA VAL A 128 3.54 -27.65 -4.32
C VAL A 128 2.06 -27.31 -4.55
N VAL A 129 1.74 -26.58 -5.62
CA VAL A 129 0.34 -26.28 -5.99
C VAL A 129 -0.44 -27.54 -6.25
N LYS A 130 0.10 -28.52 -7.00
CA LYS A 130 -0.55 -29.80 -7.27
C LYS A 130 -0.82 -30.59 -5.98
N GLU A 131 0.16 -30.65 -5.08
CA GLU A 131 0.02 -31.32 -3.78
C GLU A 131 -1.10 -30.71 -2.95
N ILE A 132 -1.12 -29.37 -2.82
CA ILE A 132 -2.14 -28.65 -2.06
C ILE A 132 -3.53 -28.83 -2.72
N ALA A 133 -3.61 -28.71 -4.05
CA ALA A 133 -4.86 -28.89 -4.80
C ALA A 133 -5.44 -30.30 -4.64
N ALA A 134 -4.61 -31.34 -4.65
CA ALA A 134 -5.02 -32.72 -4.43
C ALA A 134 -5.63 -32.92 -3.03
N LYS A 135 -5.05 -32.30 -2.00
CA LYS A 135 -5.51 -32.39 -0.62
C LYS A 135 -6.84 -31.65 -0.38
N TYR A 136 -6.92 -30.40 -0.85
CA TYR A 136 -8.08 -29.53 -0.55
C TYR A 136 -9.18 -29.59 -1.61
N LYS A 137 -8.93 -30.27 -2.75
CA LYS A 137 -9.87 -30.40 -3.88
C LYS A 137 -10.47 -29.08 -4.34
N THR A 138 -9.66 -28.04 -4.31
CA THR A 138 -10.04 -26.65 -4.59
C THR A 138 -9.00 -26.05 -5.54
N ARG A 139 -9.40 -25.12 -6.39
CA ARG A 139 -8.46 -24.40 -7.24
C ARG A 139 -7.52 -23.55 -6.34
N ILE A 140 -6.21 -23.79 -6.49
CA ILE A 140 -5.18 -23.09 -5.73
C ILE A 140 -4.63 -21.95 -6.58
N GLU A 141 -4.51 -20.77 -5.98
CA GLU A 141 -3.85 -19.61 -6.58
C GLU A 141 -2.79 -19.07 -5.62
N LEU A 142 -1.58 -18.93 -6.13
CA LEU A 142 -0.47 -18.31 -5.41
C LEU A 142 -0.26 -16.90 -5.96
N HIS A 143 -0.37 -15.90 -5.08
CA HIS A 143 -0.23 -14.49 -5.42
C HIS A 143 1.01 -13.90 -4.73
N GLN A 144 1.99 -13.47 -5.53
CA GLN A 144 3.16 -12.79 -5.00
C GLN A 144 2.80 -11.36 -4.63
N ILE A 145 3.02 -10.99 -3.38
CA ILE A 145 2.84 -9.62 -2.91
C ILE A 145 4.17 -8.92 -2.67
N GLY A 146 4.16 -7.60 -2.83
CA GLY A 146 5.35 -6.80 -2.59
C GLY A 146 5.68 -6.68 -1.10
N VAL A 147 6.96 -6.46 -0.77
CA VAL A 147 7.43 -6.26 0.62
C VAL A 147 6.74 -5.08 1.32
N ARG A 148 6.34 -4.05 0.56
CA ARG A 148 5.58 -2.92 1.10
C ARG A 148 4.16 -3.32 1.47
N ASP A 149 3.51 -4.14 0.64
CA ASP A 149 2.15 -4.64 0.91
C ASP A 149 2.13 -5.52 2.15
N LYS A 150 3.16 -6.36 2.33
CA LYS A 150 3.38 -7.09 3.57
C LYS A 150 3.51 -6.15 4.77
N SER A 151 4.35 -5.11 4.68
CA SER A 151 4.52 -4.14 5.77
C SER A 151 3.23 -3.37 6.05
N LYS A 152 2.43 -3.06 5.01
CA LYS A 152 1.11 -2.46 5.13
C LYS A 152 0.14 -3.34 5.94
N GLU A 153 0.17 -4.65 5.70
CA GLU A 153 -0.71 -5.61 6.39
C GLU A 153 -0.32 -5.83 7.85
N ILE A 154 0.98 -5.89 8.14
CA ILE A 154 1.50 -6.04 9.51
C ILE A 154 1.32 -4.75 10.30
N GLY A 155 1.46 -3.60 9.66
CA GLY A 155 1.48 -2.30 10.33
C GLY A 155 2.81 -2.03 11.05
N GLY A 156 2.79 -1.07 11.99
CA GLY A 156 3.95 -0.69 12.79
C GLY A 156 4.24 0.80 12.71
N LEU A 157 5.43 1.19 13.19
CA LEU A 157 5.91 2.57 13.23
C LEU A 157 7.01 2.80 12.21
N GLY A 158 6.98 3.95 11.57
CA GLY A 158 8.08 4.44 10.73
C GLY A 158 9.23 5.00 11.57
N GLN A 159 10.35 5.33 10.91
CA GLN A 159 11.49 6.01 11.55
C GLN A 159 11.10 7.36 12.19
N CYS A 160 10.03 7.99 11.70
CA CYS A 160 9.47 9.23 12.24
C CYS A 160 8.61 9.03 13.51
N GLY A 161 8.48 7.80 14.03
CA GLY A 161 7.66 7.48 15.21
C GLY A 161 6.15 7.45 14.95
N ARG A 162 5.69 7.71 13.72
CA ARG A 162 4.27 7.66 13.34
C ARG A 162 3.91 6.30 12.74
N PRO A 163 2.62 5.89 12.75
CA PRO A 163 2.17 4.71 12.02
C PRO A 163 2.63 4.74 10.55
N LEU A 164 2.93 3.57 9.99
CA LEU A 164 3.36 3.46 8.59
C LEU A 164 2.38 4.15 7.66
N CYS A 165 2.87 5.05 6.79
CA CYS A 165 2.02 5.80 5.84
C CYS A 165 1.19 4.86 4.96
N CYS A 166 1.80 3.75 4.46
CA CYS A 166 1.10 2.76 3.66
C CYS A 166 0.01 2.00 4.42
N ALA A 167 0.12 1.86 5.74
CA ALA A 167 -0.89 1.19 6.57
C ALA A 167 -1.98 2.14 7.08
N SER A 168 -1.74 3.46 7.04
CA SER A 168 -2.66 4.47 7.58
C SER A 168 -3.45 5.19 6.49
N PHE A 169 -2.86 6.14 5.79
CA PHE A 169 -3.58 7.04 4.88
C PHE A 169 -3.18 6.91 3.40
N LEU A 170 -1.95 6.45 3.08
CA LEU A 170 -1.50 6.27 1.71
C LEU A 170 -1.97 4.91 1.14
N ASN A 171 -3.14 4.89 0.53
CA ASN A 171 -3.70 3.67 -0.05
C ASN A 171 -3.15 3.33 -1.44
N GLY A 172 -2.80 4.33 -2.25
CA GLY A 172 -2.08 4.22 -3.51
C GLY A 172 -0.72 4.88 -3.40
N ILE A 173 0.34 4.23 -3.86
CA ILE A 173 1.70 4.77 -3.83
C ILE A 173 2.29 4.57 -5.20
N ASP A 174 2.55 5.69 -5.87
CA ASP A 174 3.23 5.74 -7.15
C ASP A 174 4.71 5.35 -7.01
N THR A 175 5.38 5.26 -8.14
CA THR A 175 6.82 4.96 -8.18
C THR A 175 7.60 6.04 -7.45
N ILE A 176 8.40 5.64 -6.46
CA ILE A 176 9.25 6.54 -5.70
C ILE A 176 10.66 6.48 -6.26
N SER A 177 11.23 7.65 -6.53
CA SER A 177 12.57 7.79 -7.10
C SER A 177 13.55 8.42 -6.12
N ILE A 178 14.84 8.17 -6.35
CA ILE A 178 15.93 8.80 -5.58
C ILE A 178 15.97 10.31 -5.81
N SER A 179 15.48 10.80 -6.96
CA SER A 179 15.37 12.23 -7.24
C SER A 179 14.49 12.97 -6.23
N MET A 180 13.43 12.33 -5.74
CA MET A 180 12.56 12.89 -4.69
C MET A 180 13.31 13.09 -3.37
N ALA A 181 14.21 12.17 -3.00
CA ALA A 181 15.07 12.33 -1.83
C ALA A 181 16.07 13.49 -2.00
N LYS A 182 16.66 13.64 -3.20
CA LYS A 182 17.51 14.78 -3.54
C LYS A 182 16.73 16.10 -3.51
N ASN A 183 15.51 16.09 -4.03
CA ASN A 183 14.63 17.25 -3.99
C ASN A 183 14.35 17.72 -2.56
N GLN A 184 14.26 16.82 -1.62
CA GLN A 184 14.02 17.11 -0.19
C GLN A 184 15.32 17.32 0.61
N ASN A 185 16.47 17.42 -0.05
CA ASN A 185 17.79 17.58 0.57
C ASN A 185 18.13 16.49 1.60
N ILE A 186 17.58 15.28 1.42
CA ILE A 186 17.86 14.15 2.30
C ILE A 186 19.15 13.45 1.85
N ALA A 187 20.04 13.19 2.80
CA ALA A 187 21.27 12.45 2.52
C ALA A 187 20.96 11.05 1.97
N LEU A 188 21.61 10.68 0.86
CA LEU A 188 21.40 9.40 0.17
C LEU A 188 22.03 8.22 0.94
N ASN A 189 21.66 8.08 2.20
CA ASN A 189 22.04 6.96 3.04
C ASN A 189 20.86 5.98 3.11
N PRO A 190 21.03 4.69 2.78
CA PRO A 190 19.97 3.69 2.84
C PRO A 190 19.19 3.72 4.17
N ASN A 191 19.87 3.91 5.29
CA ASN A 191 19.23 3.99 6.61
C ASN A 191 18.33 5.21 6.78
N LYS A 192 18.50 6.25 5.97
CA LYS A 192 17.69 7.49 6.03
C LYS A 192 16.59 7.55 4.98
N ILE A 193 16.78 6.86 3.84
CA ILE A 193 15.84 6.93 2.71
C ILE A 193 14.96 5.69 2.57
N ASN A 194 15.25 4.59 3.28
CA ASN A 194 14.46 3.36 3.23
C ASN A 194 13.49 3.27 4.41
N GLY A 195 12.28 2.82 4.12
CA GLY A 195 11.28 2.52 5.15
C GLY A 195 11.46 1.14 5.78
N ALA A 196 10.60 0.81 6.73
CA ALA A 196 10.57 -0.51 7.40
C ALA A 196 10.40 -1.70 6.42
N CYS A 197 9.87 -1.46 5.22
CA CYS A 197 9.74 -2.46 4.15
C CYS A 197 11.04 -2.64 3.32
N GLY A 198 12.12 -1.92 3.62
CA GLY A 198 13.37 -1.93 2.83
C GLY A 198 13.33 -1.14 1.52
N ARG A 199 12.17 -0.65 1.08
CA ARG A 199 12.03 0.23 -0.09
C ARG A 199 12.07 1.70 0.31
N LEU A 200 12.24 2.60 -0.66
CA LEU A 200 12.25 4.05 -0.43
C LEU A 200 11.01 4.49 0.36
N LEU A 201 11.19 5.50 1.22
CA LEU A 201 10.17 6.06 2.10
C LEU A 201 8.97 6.60 1.29
N CYS A 202 7.75 6.23 1.68
CA CYS A 202 6.52 6.70 1.04
C CYS A 202 6.31 8.20 1.17
N CYS A 203 6.79 8.81 2.26
CA CYS A 203 6.69 10.26 2.48
C CYS A 203 7.49 11.06 1.45
N LEU A 204 8.55 10.49 0.84
CA LEU A 204 9.27 11.15 -0.24
C LEU A 204 8.36 11.50 -1.42
N SER A 205 7.53 10.56 -1.85
CA SER A 205 6.56 10.81 -2.93
C SER A 205 5.42 11.70 -2.46
N TYR A 206 4.94 11.51 -1.24
CA TYR A 206 3.82 12.29 -0.69
C TYR A 206 4.13 13.78 -0.54
N GLU A 207 5.39 14.11 -0.21
CA GLU A 207 5.81 15.48 0.05
C GLU A 207 6.50 16.15 -1.14
N ASP A 208 6.82 15.39 -2.22
CA ASP A 208 7.65 15.87 -3.33
C ASP A 208 7.07 17.09 -4.06
N ASP A 209 5.76 17.10 -4.30
CA ASP A 209 5.07 18.24 -4.93
C ASP A 209 5.17 19.50 -4.09
N THR A 210 4.98 19.38 -2.77
CA THR A 210 5.11 20.49 -1.82
C THR A 210 6.52 21.06 -1.83
N TYR A 211 7.55 20.20 -1.79
CA TYR A 211 8.93 20.65 -1.86
C TYR A 211 9.26 21.30 -3.21
N SER A 212 8.76 20.75 -4.29
CA SER A 212 8.96 21.29 -5.63
C SER A 212 8.31 22.65 -5.81
N GLU A 213 7.15 22.86 -5.20
CA GLU A 213 6.45 24.15 -5.23
C GLU A 213 7.18 25.22 -4.41
N LEU A 214 7.52 24.87 -3.16
CA LEU A 214 8.21 25.79 -2.26
C LEU A 214 9.60 26.20 -2.75
N LYS A 215 10.27 25.33 -3.50
CA LYS A 215 11.60 25.64 -4.07
C LYS A 215 11.59 26.64 -5.21
N LYS A 216 10.46 26.90 -5.86
CA LYS A 216 10.40 27.82 -7.00
C LYS A 216 10.88 29.22 -6.65
N ASP A 217 10.61 29.65 -5.42
CA ASP A 217 10.92 30.99 -4.92
C ASP A 217 12.25 31.06 -4.16
N LEU A 218 12.99 29.96 -4.07
CA LEU A 218 14.23 29.87 -3.29
C LEU A 218 15.46 29.73 -4.19
N PRO A 219 16.59 30.31 -3.80
CA PRO A 219 17.84 30.16 -4.53
C PRO A 219 18.37 28.73 -4.43
N LYS A 220 19.20 28.35 -5.39
CA LYS A 220 19.89 27.05 -5.37
C LYS A 220 21.18 27.12 -4.56
N VAL A 221 21.55 26.00 -3.94
CA VAL A 221 22.87 25.90 -3.31
C VAL A 221 23.96 26.11 -4.35
N GLY A 222 24.85 27.03 -4.09
CA GLY A 222 25.91 27.45 -5.00
C GLY A 222 25.67 28.78 -5.71
N ASP A 223 24.45 29.29 -5.73
CA ASP A 223 24.12 30.58 -6.31
C ASP A 223 24.80 31.73 -5.53
N ILE A 224 25.17 32.78 -6.22
CA ILE A 224 25.67 34.03 -5.61
C ILE A 224 24.51 35.03 -5.53
N ILE A 225 24.18 35.43 -4.33
CA ILE A 225 23.09 36.38 -4.06
C ILE A 225 23.63 37.67 -3.51
N ASN A 226 22.98 38.78 -3.91
CA ASN A 226 23.18 40.08 -3.34
C ASN A 226 21.81 40.62 -2.88
N LYS A 227 21.57 40.62 -1.58
CA LYS A 227 20.34 41.07 -0.94
C LYS A 227 20.68 41.99 0.22
N ASP A 228 20.04 43.14 0.30
CA ASP A 228 20.19 44.11 1.38
C ASP A 228 21.65 44.58 1.61
N GLY A 229 22.45 44.65 0.53
CA GLY A 229 23.87 45.02 0.60
C GLY A 229 24.81 43.88 1.04
N ILE A 230 24.29 42.70 1.33
CA ILE A 230 25.08 41.54 1.71
C ILE A 230 25.22 40.62 0.49
N SER A 231 26.46 40.33 0.10
CA SER A 231 26.75 39.44 -1.02
C SER A 231 27.43 38.16 -0.51
N GLY A 232 26.91 37.02 -0.93
CA GLY A 232 27.48 35.73 -0.52
C GLY A 232 27.02 34.56 -1.39
N LYS A 233 27.69 33.44 -1.21
CA LYS A 233 27.35 32.17 -1.89
C LYS A 233 26.40 31.38 -1.02
N VAL A 234 25.28 30.89 -1.59
CA VAL A 234 24.32 30.03 -0.89
C VAL A 234 24.97 28.67 -0.55
N ILE A 235 25.06 28.36 0.72
CA ILE A 235 25.63 27.11 1.24
C ILE A 235 24.57 26.09 1.67
N SER A 236 23.38 26.55 2.08
CA SER A 236 22.27 25.66 2.44
C SER A 236 20.92 26.37 2.26
N VAL A 237 19.88 25.59 2.00
CA VAL A 237 18.51 26.06 1.83
C VAL A 237 17.59 25.20 2.69
N ASP A 238 16.80 25.81 3.56
CA ASP A 238 15.71 25.20 4.29
C ASP A 238 14.39 25.52 3.58
N VAL A 239 13.91 24.55 2.80
CA VAL A 239 12.76 24.72 1.93
C VAL A 239 11.48 24.96 2.73
N ILE A 240 11.32 24.28 3.88
CA ILE A 240 10.11 24.35 4.70
C ILE A 240 10.03 25.71 5.42
N LYS A 241 11.16 26.20 5.94
CA LYS A 241 11.22 27.51 6.59
C LYS A 241 11.28 28.67 5.60
N LYS A 242 11.52 28.37 4.31
CA LYS A 242 11.79 29.37 3.26
C LYS A 242 12.98 30.27 3.61
N THR A 243 14.00 29.71 4.24
CA THR A 243 15.25 30.41 4.58
C THR A 243 16.44 29.77 3.89
N TYR A 244 17.49 30.54 3.68
CA TYR A 244 18.74 30.08 3.11
C TYR A 244 19.92 30.73 3.80
N ARG A 245 21.05 29.99 3.84
CA ARG A 245 22.29 30.52 4.43
C ARG A 245 23.29 30.82 3.33
N ILE A 246 23.88 31.98 3.45
CA ILE A 246 24.96 32.44 2.55
C ILE A 246 26.26 32.52 3.30
N GLU A 247 27.37 32.25 2.64
CA GLU A 247 28.74 32.48 3.09
C GLU A 247 29.24 33.74 2.38
N THR A 248 29.59 34.75 3.16
CA THR A 248 30.16 36.01 2.67
C THR A 248 31.65 35.82 2.31
N LYS A 249 32.26 36.85 1.69
CA LYS A 249 33.68 36.86 1.40
C LYS A 249 34.57 36.77 2.66
N ASP A 250 34.05 37.25 3.78
CA ASP A 250 34.72 37.23 5.08
C ASP A 250 34.48 35.95 5.85
N LYS A 251 33.90 34.94 5.18
CA LYS A 251 33.52 33.60 5.74
C LYS A 251 32.47 33.66 6.85
N GLU A 252 31.72 34.74 6.93
CA GLU A 252 30.58 34.81 7.84
C GLU A 252 29.38 34.08 7.23
N ILE A 253 28.62 33.36 8.08
CA ILE A 253 27.41 32.65 7.66
C ILE A 253 26.21 33.47 8.13
N ILE A 254 25.38 33.93 7.18
CA ILE A 254 24.20 34.73 7.44
C ILE A 254 22.97 33.97 6.94
N GLU A 255 21.91 33.94 7.76
CA GLU A 255 20.62 33.37 7.38
C GLU A 255 19.68 34.44 6.86
N LEU A 256 19.13 34.24 5.67
CA LEU A 256 18.20 35.13 4.98
C LEU A 256 16.89 34.40 4.66
N SER A 257 15.80 35.13 4.53
CA SER A 257 14.47 34.66 4.17
C SER A 257 13.94 35.32 2.91
#